data_0ac57176f94663bd42fb557514a5187c
#
_entry.id   0ac57176f94663bd42fb557514a5187c
#
_cell.length_a   1.000
_cell.length_b   1.000
_cell.length_c   1.000
_cell.angle_alpha   90.00
_cell.angle_beta   90.00
_cell.angle_gamma   90.00
#
_symmetry.space_group_name_H-M   'P 1'
#
loop_
_entity.id
_entity.type
_entity.pdbx_description
1 polymer ?
#
loop_
_entity_poly.entity_id
_entity_poly.type
_entity_poly.pdbx_seq_one_letter_code
_entity_poly.pdbx_strand_id
1 'polypeptide(L)'
;MPNRRQLLSRIGFGLLAGRITGLALAQAQPAAPPAEVLASMPDARWIGGARLRYFGWSVYDASLWAGPGFNANGYASQRFALSLVYLRAFSGKEIALRSMQEIRRLAKLPAETDLIWLDALQDVLPEVAAGERLTGLHGPGSLALWHQGRALATVSDAQLAARFFGIWLDPATSEPRLRQALLAGATP
;
A
#
# COMPACT_ATOMS: atom_id res chain seq x y z
N MET A 1 -21.09 71.61 -40.10
CA MET A 1 -21.13 70.13 -40.19
C MET A 1 -20.04 69.61 -39.30
N PRO A 2 -20.33 68.99 -38.15
CA PRO A 2 -19.32 68.65 -37.19
C PRO A 2 -18.82 67.20 -37.33
N ASN A 3 -17.53 67.12 -37.20
CA ASN A 3 -16.68 65.96 -37.16
C ASN A 3 -16.97 65.09 -35.92
N ARG A 4 -17.21 63.80 -36.14
CA ARG A 4 -17.30 62.81 -35.03
C ARG A 4 -15.92 62.19 -34.84
N ARG A 5 -15.27 62.54 -33.71
CA ARG A 5 -14.01 61.94 -33.26
C ARG A 5 -14.31 60.57 -32.64
N GLN A 6 -13.63 59.57 -33.15
CA GLN A 6 -13.62 58.20 -32.65
C GLN A 6 -12.93 58.11 -31.26
N LEU A 7 -13.64 57.61 -30.27
CA LEU A 7 -13.04 57.15 -29.01
C LEU A 7 -12.81 55.64 -29.11
N LEU A 8 -11.55 55.26 -29.23
CA LEU A 8 -11.13 53.86 -29.09
C LEU A 8 -10.99 53.51 -27.61
N SER A 9 -11.96 52.80 -27.09
CA SER A 9 -11.90 52.17 -25.77
C SER A 9 -11.10 50.88 -25.87
N ARG A 10 -9.90 50.84 -25.26
CA ARG A 10 -9.09 49.65 -25.08
C ARG A 10 -9.67 48.83 -23.93
N ILE A 11 -10.37 47.75 -24.26
CA ILE A 11 -10.77 46.75 -23.28
C ILE A 11 -9.56 45.80 -23.12
N GLY A 12 -8.89 45.94 -21.97
CA GLY A 12 -7.84 45.01 -21.56
C GLY A 12 -8.46 43.68 -21.14
N PHE A 13 -8.17 42.64 -21.92
CA PHE A 13 -8.53 41.26 -21.59
C PHE A 13 -7.51 40.73 -20.57
N GLY A 14 -7.84 40.84 -19.28
CA GLY A 14 -7.06 40.24 -18.21
C GLY A 14 -7.26 38.73 -18.22
N LEU A 15 -6.23 37.97 -18.64
CA LEU A 15 -6.16 36.54 -18.45
C LEU A 15 -6.03 36.23 -16.94
N LEU A 16 -7.14 35.93 -16.28
CA LEU A 16 -7.11 35.24 -14.99
C LEU A 16 -6.72 33.77 -15.25
N ALA A 17 -5.44 33.47 -15.12
CA ALA A 17 -4.95 32.10 -15.01
C ALA A 17 -5.44 31.53 -13.67
N GLY A 18 -6.62 30.93 -13.67
CA GLY A 18 -7.13 30.16 -12.55
C GLY A 18 -6.20 28.96 -12.29
N ARG A 19 -5.41 29.05 -11.22
CA ARG A 19 -4.72 27.88 -10.68
C ARG A 19 -5.79 26.91 -10.18
N ILE A 20 -6.06 25.87 -10.95
CA ILE A 20 -6.80 24.70 -10.48
C ILE A 20 -5.87 24.01 -9.48
N THR A 21 -5.95 24.38 -8.21
CA THR A 21 -5.38 23.63 -7.11
C THR A 21 -6.17 22.34 -7.05
N GLY A 22 -5.64 21.28 -7.66
CA GLY A 22 -6.17 19.93 -7.49
C GLY A 22 -6.13 19.60 -6.00
N LEU A 23 -7.27 19.56 -5.35
CA LEU A 23 -7.43 18.96 -4.04
C LEU A 23 -7.08 17.48 -4.19
N ALA A 24 -5.80 17.14 -4.03
CA ALA A 24 -5.41 15.78 -3.70
C ALA A 24 -6.13 15.46 -2.39
N LEU A 25 -7.08 14.53 -2.42
CA LEU A 25 -7.63 13.94 -1.21
C LEU A 25 -6.47 13.24 -0.51
N ALA A 26 -5.76 13.99 0.32
CA ALA A 26 -4.76 13.44 1.22
C ALA A 26 -5.49 12.43 2.11
N GLN A 27 -5.16 11.16 1.98
CA GLN A 27 -5.61 10.17 2.95
C GLN A 27 -5.04 10.59 4.29
N ALA A 28 -5.90 10.71 5.29
CA ALA A 28 -5.48 11.06 6.63
C ALA A 28 -4.45 10.03 7.10
N GLN A 29 -3.25 10.52 7.46
CA GLN A 29 -2.22 9.69 8.08
C GLN A 29 -2.84 9.05 9.34
N PRO A 30 -2.68 7.73 9.55
CA PRO A 30 -3.11 7.12 10.79
C PRO A 30 -2.44 7.79 11.99
N ALA A 31 -3.17 7.98 13.08
CA ALA A 31 -2.68 8.75 14.23
C ALA A 31 -1.47 8.08 14.93
N ALA A 32 -1.37 6.76 14.88
CA ALA A 32 -0.27 5.99 15.47
C ALA A 32 -0.11 4.62 14.81
N PRO A 33 1.08 3.98 14.91
CA PRO A 33 1.27 2.61 14.52
C PRO A 33 0.37 1.67 15.35
N PRO A 34 -0.12 0.55 14.77
CA PRO A 34 -0.80 -0.49 15.54
C PRO A 34 0.06 -1.04 16.68
N ALA A 35 -0.57 -1.48 17.77
CA ALA A 35 0.14 -1.96 18.96
C ALA A 35 1.09 -3.13 18.66
N GLU A 36 0.67 -4.06 17.79
CA GLU A 36 1.49 -5.18 17.32
C GLU A 36 2.74 -4.73 16.54
N VAL A 37 2.64 -3.60 15.84
CA VAL A 37 3.79 -3.01 15.13
C VAL A 37 4.76 -2.40 16.12
N LEU A 38 4.28 -1.62 17.11
CA LEU A 38 5.11 -1.01 18.16
C LEU A 38 5.78 -2.07 19.04
N ALA A 39 5.09 -3.17 19.35
CA ALA A 39 5.67 -4.28 20.12
C ALA A 39 6.86 -4.93 19.40
N SER A 40 6.82 -4.97 18.05
CA SER A 40 7.87 -5.57 17.22
C SER A 40 8.93 -4.56 16.78
N MET A 41 8.56 -3.30 16.63
CA MET A 41 9.39 -2.18 16.17
C MET A 41 9.01 -0.91 16.94
N PRO A 42 9.60 -0.66 18.14
CA PRO A 42 9.23 0.49 18.98
C PRO A 42 9.41 1.85 18.30
N ASP A 43 10.37 1.95 17.38
CA ASP A 43 10.69 3.17 16.62
C ASP A 43 9.93 3.27 15.29
N ALA A 44 8.94 2.41 15.08
CA ALA A 44 8.15 2.42 13.84
C ALA A 44 7.40 3.73 13.68
N ARG A 45 7.46 4.28 12.48
CA ARG A 45 6.72 5.46 12.05
C ARG A 45 5.97 5.17 10.75
N TRP A 46 4.97 5.97 10.47
CA TRP A 46 4.27 5.91 9.20
C TRP A 46 5.19 6.36 8.05
N ILE A 47 5.34 5.53 7.05
CA ILE A 47 6.12 5.80 5.84
C ILE A 47 5.21 6.32 4.74
N GLY A 48 4.02 5.73 4.60
CA GLY A 48 3.07 6.12 3.58
C GLY A 48 1.85 5.23 3.58
N GLY A 49 0.85 5.61 2.80
CA GLY A 49 -0.37 4.82 2.70
C GLY A 49 -1.27 5.31 1.58
N ALA A 50 -2.16 4.43 1.13
CA ALA A 50 -3.18 4.74 0.16
C ALA A 50 -4.30 3.70 0.18
N ARG A 51 -5.44 4.10 -0.39
CA ARG A 51 -6.58 3.20 -0.64
C ARG A 51 -6.38 2.44 -1.94
N LEU A 52 -6.46 1.11 -1.87
CA LEU A 52 -6.60 0.31 -3.07
C LEU A 52 -8.04 0.37 -3.56
N ARG A 53 -8.18 0.65 -4.86
CA ARG A 53 -9.44 0.53 -5.59
C ARG A 53 -9.25 -0.42 -6.75
N TYR A 54 -10.19 -1.34 -6.93
CA TYR A 54 -10.18 -2.29 -8.02
C TYR A 54 -11.53 -2.25 -8.75
N PHE A 55 -11.54 -1.97 -10.05
CA PHE A 55 -12.75 -1.73 -10.85
C PHE A 55 -13.75 -0.75 -10.20
N GLY A 56 -13.23 0.35 -9.63
CA GLY A 56 -14.05 1.37 -8.95
C GLY A 56 -14.44 1.04 -7.50
N TRP A 57 -14.27 -0.19 -7.04
CA TRP A 57 -14.58 -0.61 -5.68
C TRP A 57 -13.39 -0.38 -4.74
N SER A 58 -13.66 0.22 -3.58
CA SER A 58 -12.66 0.33 -2.52
C SER A 58 -12.46 -1.04 -1.86
N VAL A 59 -11.20 -1.51 -1.80
CA VAL A 59 -10.84 -2.84 -1.30
C VAL A 59 -10.31 -2.76 0.13
N TYR A 60 -9.26 -1.95 0.33
CA TYR A 60 -8.68 -1.69 1.66
C TYR A 60 -7.93 -0.35 1.67
N ASP A 61 -7.66 0.14 2.87
CA ASP A 61 -6.69 1.20 3.16
C ASP A 61 -5.39 0.55 3.62
N ALA A 62 -4.29 0.79 2.89
CA ALA A 62 -2.97 0.28 3.19
C ALA A 62 -2.11 1.33 3.87
N SER A 63 -1.33 0.93 4.89
CA SER A 63 -0.36 1.77 5.59
C SER A 63 0.94 1.02 5.79
N LEU A 64 2.06 1.63 5.41
CA LEU A 64 3.40 1.11 5.62
C LEU A 64 4.03 1.75 6.85
N TRP A 65 4.62 0.92 7.72
CA TRP A 65 5.26 1.29 8.96
C TRP A 65 6.68 0.74 9.00
N ALA A 66 7.66 1.55 9.30
CA ALA A 66 9.05 1.11 9.42
C ALA A 66 9.85 2.01 10.36
N GLY A 67 10.99 1.52 10.80
CA GLY A 67 11.96 2.31 11.57
C GLY A 67 12.64 3.41 10.75
N PRO A 68 13.44 4.27 11.41
CA PRO A 68 14.26 5.27 10.74
C PRO A 68 15.19 4.65 9.69
N GLY A 69 15.37 5.34 8.56
CA GLY A 69 16.29 4.87 7.50
C GLY A 69 15.73 3.78 6.59
N PHE A 70 14.42 3.47 6.68
CA PHE A 70 13.80 2.53 5.75
C PHE A 70 14.02 2.97 4.30
N ASN A 71 14.59 2.07 3.50
CA ASN A 71 14.96 2.31 2.10
C ASN A 71 14.06 1.52 1.15
N ALA A 72 13.49 2.21 0.18
CA ALA A 72 12.55 1.63 -0.77
C ALA A 72 13.16 0.52 -1.66
N ASN A 73 14.45 0.67 -2.03
CA ASN A 73 15.13 -0.26 -2.94
C ASN A 73 15.60 -1.55 -2.22
N GLY A 74 15.77 -1.49 -0.90
CA GLY A 74 16.24 -2.61 -0.09
C GLY A 74 15.18 -3.21 0.84
N TYR A 75 13.89 -3.01 0.58
CA TYR A 75 12.81 -3.44 1.49
C TYR A 75 12.89 -4.91 1.89
N ALA A 76 13.28 -5.80 0.97
CA ALA A 76 13.30 -7.25 1.21
C ALA A 76 14.33 -7.71 2.28
N SER A 77 15.26 -6.84 2.66
CA SER A 77 16.25 -7.10 3.72
C SER A 77 15.98 -6.33 5.02
N GLN A 78 14.92 -5.55 5.08
CA GLN A 78 14.62 -4.65 6.20
C GLN A 78 13.38 -5.10 6.98
N ARG A 79 13.26 -4.64 8.24
CA ARG A 79 12.05 -4.83 9.03
C ARG A 79 11.07 -3.72 8.72
N PHE A 80 9.83 -4.09 8.45
CA PHE A 80 8.70 -3.18 8.27
C PHE A 80 7.39 -3.92 8.50
N ALA A 81 6.31 -3.18 8.64
CA ALA A 81 4.96 -3.73 8.69
C ALA A 81 4.05 -3.05 7.65
N LEU A 82 3.17 -3.84 7.07
CA LEU A 82 2.10 -3.39 6.20
C LEU A 82 0.76 -3.73 6.86
N SER A 83 -0.04 -2.71 7.13
CA SER A 83 -1.39 -2.86 7.70
C SER A 83 -2.42 -2.59 6.62
N LEU A 84 -3.38 -3.49 6.48
CA LEU A 84 -4.51 -3.37 5.56
C LEU A 84 -5.80 -3.31 6.36
N VAL A 85 -6.52 -2.18 6.32
CA VAL A 85 -7.88 -2.08 6.86
C VAL A 85 -8.84 -2.37 5.72
N TYR A 86 -9.49 -3.53 5.77
CA TYR A 86 -10.38 -3.97 4.71
C TYR A 86 -11.68 -3.16 4.70
N LEU A 87 -12.17 -2.84 3.52
CA LEU A 87 -13.42 -2.09 3.31
C LEU A 87 -14.56 -3.00 2.81
N ARG A 88 -14.24 -4.28 2.65
CA ARG A 88 -15.16 -5.36 2.24
C ARG A 88 -14.71 -6.67 2.89
N ALA A 89 -15.63 -7.62 3.01
CA ALA A 89 -15.32 -8.96 3.50
C ALA A 89 -14.60 -9.78 2.40
N PHE A 90 -13.64 -10.61 2.83
CA PHE A 90 -12.95 -11.61 2.01
C PHE A 90 -12.65 -12.84 2.84
N SER A 91 -12.76 -14.00 2.24
CA SER A 91 -12.25 -15.24 2.86
C SER A 91 -10.72 -15.30 2.78
N GLY A 92 -10.09 -16.00 3.72
CA GLY A 92 -8.64 -16.24 3.68
C GLY A 92 -8.18 -16.90 2.39
N LYS A 93 -8.99 -17.81 1.84
CA LYS A 93 -8.75 -18.46 0.56
C LYS A 93 -8.71 -17.47 -0.62
N GLU A 94 -9.63 -16.51 -0.67
CA GLU A 94 -9.63 -15.46 -1.71
C GLU A 94 -8.39 -14.59 -1.60
N ILE A 95 -8.00 -14.21 -0.38
CA ILE A 95 -6.79 -13.42 -0.13
C ILE A 95 -5.55 -14.21 -0.57
N ALA A 96 -5.43 -15.49 -0.21
CA ALA A 96 -4.32 -16.35 -0.60
C ALA A 96 -4.21 -16.51 -2.12
N LEU A 97 -5.32 -16.83 -2.78
CA LEU A 97 -5.37 -16.99 -4.25
C LEU A 97 -4.98 -15.69 -4.97
N ARG A 98 -5.48 -14.55 -4.49
CA ARG A 98 -5.11 -13.25 -5.06
C ARG A 98 -3.64 -12.93 -4.83
N SER A 99 -3.11 -13.20 -3.63
CA SER A 99 -1.70 -13.01 -3.32
C SER A 99 -0.81 -13.86 -4.23
N MET A 100 -1.12 -15.14 -4.41
CA MET A 100 -0.38 -16.00 -5.34
C MET A 100 -0.47 -15.56 -6.79
N GLN A 101 -1.62 -15.04 -7.23
CA GLN A 101 -1.76 -14.47 -8.57
C GLN A 101 -0.78 -13.31 -8.80
N GLU A 102 -0.63 -12.40 -7.83
CA GLU A 102 0.31 -11.29 -7.92
C GLU A 102 1.76 -11.77 -7.82
N ILE A 103 2.07 -12.73 -6.93
CA ILE A 103 3.42 -13.31 -6.83
C ILE A 103 3.84 -13.97 -8.15
N ARG A 104 2.96 -14.75 -8.79
CA ARG A 104 3.23 -15.39 -10.10
C ARG A 104 3.47 -14.36 -11.21
N ARG A 105 2.85 -13.20 -11.11
CA ARG A 105 3.09 -12.11 -12.05
C ARG A 105 4.47 -11.48 -11.88
N LEU A 106 4.97 -11.42 -10.64
CA LEU A 106 6.28 -10.83 -10.30
C LEU A 106 7.44 -11.81 -10.55
N ALA A 107 7.20 -13.11 -10.46
CA ALA A 107 8.26 -14.11 -10.61
C ALA A 107 7.71 -15.44 -11.14
N LYS A 108 8.51 -16.09 -11.98
CA LYS A 108 8.26 -17.49 -12.34
C LYS A 108 8.65 -18.39 -11.16
N LEU A 109 7.70 -19.18 -10.69
CA LEU A 109 7.91 -20.13 -9.61
C LEU A 109 7.98 -21.56 -10.17
N PRO A 110 8.82 -22.46 -9.60
CA PRO A 110 8.68 -23.89 -9.79
C PRO A 110 7.27 -24.35 -9.34
N ALA A 111 6.70 -25.34 -10.03
CA ALA A 111 5.33 -25.78 -9.72
C ALA A 111 5.18 -26.28 -8.27
N GLU A 112 6.18 -26.95 -7.74
CA GLU A 112 6.21 -27.42 -6.35
C GLU A 112 6.18 -26.24 -5.36
N THR A 113 7.06 -25.25 -5.55
CA THR A 113 7.10 -24.03 -4.72
C THR A 113 5.77 -23.29 -4.76
N ASP A 114 5.14 -23.20 -5.92
CA ASP A 114 3.85 -22.54 -6.12
C ASP A 114 2.75 -23.17 -5.27
N LEU A 115 2.69 -24.51 -5.25
CA LEU A 115 1.71 -25.24 -4.45
C LEU A 115 1.99 -25.11 -2.95
N ILE A 116 3.25 -25.24 -2.52
CA ILE A 116 3.65 -25.08 -1.10
C ILE A 116 3.29 -23.69 -0.59
N TRP A 117 3.56 -22.63 -1.36
CA TRP A 117 3.26 -21.26 -0.96
C TRP A 117 1.78 -20.96 -0.93
N LEU A 118 1.01 -21.50 -1.89
CA LEU A 118 -0.45 -21.35 -1.86
C LEU A 118 -1.03 -22.00 -0.60
N ASP A 119 -0.62 -23.22 -0.29
CA ASP A 119 -1.06 -23.96 0.89
C ASP A 119 -0.71 -23.19 2.18
N ALA A 120 0.56 -22.80 2.33
CA ALA A 120 1.02 -22.02 3.46
C ALA A 120 0.25 -20.69 3.66
N LEU A 121 -0.10 -19.99 2.57
CA LEU A 121 -0.90 -18.77 2.66
C LEU A 121 -2.36 -19.05 3.00
N GLN A 122 -2.95 -20.15 2.50
CA GLN A 122 -4.31 -20.55 2.84
C GLN A 122 -4.46 -20.93 4.32
N ASP A 123 -3.42 -21.56 4.89
CA ASP A 123 -3.43 -21.96 6.29
C ASP A 123 -3.34 -20.79 7.26
N VAL A 124 -2.69 -19.68 6.87
CA VAL A 124 -2.41 -18.58 7.80
C VAL A 124 -3.25 -17.33 7.57
N LEU A 125 -3.83 -17.14 6.39
CA LEU A 125 -4.64 -15.95 6.09
C LEU A 125 -6.07 -16.14 6.61
N PRO A 126 -6.57 -15.19 7.44
CA PRO A 126 -7.89 -15.29 8.03
C PRO A 126 -8.99 -14.82 7.06
N GLU A 127 -10.22 -15.18 7.38
CA GLU A 127 -11.37 -14.41 6.91
C GLU A 127 -11.32 -13.00 7.52
N VAL A 128 -11.69 -11.98 6.74
CA VAL A 128 -11.76 -10.59 7.19
C VAL A 128 -13.10 -9.98 6.83
N ALA A 129 -13.65 -9.17 7.74
CA ALA A 129 -14.85 -8.37 7.50
C ALA A 129 -14.47 -6.92 7.15
N ALA A 130 -15.46 -6.15 6.68
CA ALA A 130 -15.28 -4.72 6.49
C ALA A 130 -14.98 -4.01 7.82
N GLY A 131 -13.96 -3.14 7.84
CA GLY A 131 -13.43 -2.46 9.01
C GLY A 131 -12.33 -3.22 9.74
N GLU A 132 -12.10 -4.49 9.44
CA GLU A 132 -11.06 -5.27 10.10
C GLU A 132 -9.67 -5.03 9.51
N ARG A 133 -8.66 -5.16 10.39
CA ARG A 133 -7.26 -4.96 10.04
C ARG A 133 -6.48 -6.27 10.04
N LEU A 134 -5.81 -6.54 8.93
CA LEU A 134 -4.76 -7.53 8.80
C LEU A 134 -3.42 -6.80 8.77
N THR A 135 -2.48 -7.18 9.63
CA THR A 135 -1.13 -6.62 9.67
C THR A 135 -0.13 -7.72 9.36
N GLY A 136 0.69 -7.50 8.33
CA GLY A 136 1.86 -8.32 8.02
C GLY A 136 3.13 -7.62 8.47
N LEU A 137 3.98 -8.31 9.24
CA LEU A 137 5.32 -7.86 9.60
C LEU A 137 6.35 -8.64 8.78
N HIS A 138 7.17 -7.93 8.03
CA HIS A 138 8.36 -8.47 7.39
C HIS A 138 9.51 -8.45 8.39
N GLY A 139 10.05 -9.63 8.71
CA GLY A 139 11.31 -9.80 9.40
C GLY A 139 12.35 -10.44 8.49
N PRO A 140 13.66 -10.42 8.84
CA PRO A 140 14.65 -11.19 8.12
C PRO A 140 14.25 -12.67 8.09
N GLY A 141 13.83 -13.15 6.92
CA GLY A 141 13.48 -14.55 6.71
C GLY A 141 12.05 -14.97 7.10
N SER A 142 11.15 -14.05 7.44
CA SER A 142 9.81 -14.43 7.88
C SER A 142 8.72 -13.42 7.53
N LEU A 143 7.50 -13.94 7.40
CA LEU A 143 6.24 -13.21 7.37
C LEU A 143 5.45 -13.56 8.63
N ALA A 144 5.25 -12.61 9.53
CA ALA A 144 4.35 -12.77 10.67
C ALA A 144 3.06 -11.99 10.44
N LEU A 145 1.92 -12.57 10.86
CA LEU A 145 0.58 -12.04 10.61
C LEU A 145 -0.17 -11.80 11.91
N TRP A 146 -0.92 -10.69 11.94
CA TRP A 146 -1.87 -10.33 12.99
C TRP A 146 -3.21 -9.95 12.40
N HIS A 147 -4.28 -10.42 13.03
CA HIS A 147 -5.65 -10.03 12.71
C HIS A 147 -6.23 -9.30 13.92
N GLN A 148 -6.67 -8.06 13.75
CA GLN A 148 -7.23 -7.22 14.81
C GLN A 148 -6.32 -7.12 16.05
N GLY A 149 -5.00 -7.06 15.85
CA GLY A 149 -4.00 -7.01 16.92
C GLY A 149 -3.67 -8.36 17.58
N ARG A 150 -4.33 -9.45 17.20
CA ARG A 150 -4.03 -10.80 17.68
C ARG A 150 -3.06 -11.49 16.74
N ALA A 151 -1.99 -12.05 17.29
CA ALA A 151 -1.06 -12.86 16.49
C ALA A 151 -1.78 -14.08 15.91
N LEU A 152 -1.55 -14.35 14.64
CA LEU A 152 -2.10 -15.51 13.94
C LEU A 152 -1.02 -16.57 13.75
N ALA A 153 -0.04 -16.27 12.91
CA ALA A 153 1.00 -17.21 12.48
C ALA A 153 2.28 -16.49 12.06
N THR A 154 3.36 -17.25 11.99
CA THR A 154 4.62 -16.83 11.36
C THR A 154 5.04 -17.89 10.35
N VAL A 155 5.22 -17.48 9.11
CA VAL A 155 5.77 -18.32 8.04
C VAL A 155 7.25 -18.02 7.93
N SER A 156 8.09 -19.03 8.22
CA SER A 156 9.56 -18.93 8.19
C SER A 156 10.08 -19.34 6.81
N ASP A 157 9.77 -18.54 5.81
CA ASP A 157 10.25 -18.66 4.44
C ASP A 157 10.63 -17.27 3.92
N ALA A 158 11.93 -17.03 3.77
CA ALA A 158 12.46 -15.73 3.35
C ALA A 158 12.03 -15.34 1.93
N GLN A 159 11.91 -16.32 1.04
CA GLN A 159 11.52 -16.07 -0.34
C GLN A 159 10.03 -15.76 -0.42
N LEU A 160 9.18 -16.53 0.26
CA LEU A 160 7.76 -16.24 0.34
C LEU A 160 7.53 -14.88 0.98
N ALA A 161 8.18 -14.56 2.11
CA ALA A 161 8.05 -13.26 2.76
C ALA A 161 8.39 -12.11 1.82
N ALA A 162 9.55 -12.16 1.16
CA ALA A 162 9.96 -11.12 0.20
C ALA A 162 8.98 -10.98 -0.97
N ARG A 163 8.49 -12.09 -1.54
CA ARG A 163 7.53 -12.08 -2.65
C ARG A 163 6.14 -11.63 -2.23
N PHE A 164 5.69 -12.02 -1.05
CA PHE A 164 4.40 -11.59 -0.50
C PHE A 164 4.36 -10.06 -0.35
N PHE A 165 5.35 -9.46 0.31
CA PHE A 165 5.40 -7.99 0.41
C PHE A 165 5.75 -7.30 -0.90
N GLY A 166 6.41 -7.99 -1.82
CA GLY A 166 6.64 -7.54 -3.19
C GLY A 166 5.35 -7.21 -3.95
N ILE A 167 4.21 -7.82 -3.60
CA ILE A 167 2.89 -7.48 -4.16
C ILE A 167 2.66 -5.97 -4.12
N TRP A 168 3.09 -5.28 -3.05
CA TRP A 168 2.94 -3.83 -2.85
C TRP A 168 4.22 -3.04 -3.13
N LEU A 169 5.40 -3.61 -2.85
CA LEU A 169 6.66 -2.85 -2.78
C LEU A 169 7.62 -3.09 -3.94
N ASP A 170 7.44 -4.16 -4.72
CA ASP A 170 8.26 -4.43 -5.90
C ASP A 170 8.05 -3.35 -6.97
N PRO A 171 9.12 -2.86 -7.64
CA PRO A 171 8.99 -1.92 -8.77
C PRO A 171 8.05 -2.40 -9.88
N ALA A 172 7.93 -3.72 -10.07
CA ALA A 172 7.05 -4.32 -11.07
C ALA A 172 5.63 -4.63 -10.54
N THR A 173 5.21 -4.11 -9.38
CA THR A 173 3.84 -4.30 -8.86
C THR A 173 2.76 -3.92 -9.87
N SER A 174 1.58 -4.58 -9.82
CA SER A 174 0.41 -4.20 -10.62
C SER A 174 -0.19 -2.85 -10.21
N GLU A 175 0.17 -2.36 -9.01
CA GLU A 175 -0.38 -1.15 -8.40
C GLU A 175 0.69 -0.07 -8.16
N PRO A 176 1.31 0.50 -9.23
CA PRO A 176 2.45 1.42 -9.09
C PRO A 176 2.09 2.70 -8.33
N ARG A 177 0.83 3.18 -8.42
CA ARG A 177 0.37 4.35 -7.68
C ARG A 177 0.26 4.07 -6.18
N LEU A 178 -0.21 2.88 -5.81
CA LEU A 178 -0.26 2.43 -4.41
C LEU A 178 1.15 2.31 -3.84
N ARG A 179 2.07 1.67 -4.59
CA ARG A 179 3.49 1.58 -4.23
C ARG A 179 4.10 2.96 -3.98
N GLN A 180 3.92 3.90 -4.90
CA GLN A 180 4.44 5.26 -4.75
C GLN A 180 3.93 5.93 -3.46
N ALA A 181 2.65 5.79 -3.15
CA ALA A 181 2.06 6.36 -1.95
C ALA A 181 2.55 5.66 -0.66
N LEU A 182 2.72 4.34 -0.67
CA LEU A 182 3.27 3.58 0.46
C LEU A 182 4.72 3.98 0.77
N LEU A 183 5.51 4.27 -0.26
CA LEU A 183 6.94 4.60 -0.14
C LEU A 183 7.23 6.10 -0.04
N ALA A 184 6.22 6.96 0.10
CA ALA A 184 6.38 8.42 0.04
C ALA A 184 7.34 9.00 1.09
N GLY A 185 7.48 8.37 2.26
CA GLY A 185 8.40 8.77 3.33
C GLY A 185 9.64 7.86 3.47
N ALA A 186 9.86 6.93 2.52
CA ALA A 186 11.06 6.11 2.49
C ALA A 186 12.26 6.92 1.96
N THR A 187 13.47 6.53 2.37
CA THR A 187 14.68 7.02 1.71
C THR A 187 14.85 6.35 0.34
N PRO A 188 15.45 7.04 -0.63
CA PRO A 188 15.71 6.51 -1.96
C PRO A 188 16.59 5.26 -1.97
#